data_fb42c0f1760902d1ba85a19ad627bfca
#
_entry.id   fb42c0f1760902d1ba85a19ad627bfca
#
_cell.length_a   1.000
_cell.length_b   1.000
_cell.length_c   1.000
_cell.angle_alpha   90.00
_cell.angle_beta   90.00
_cell.angle_gamma   90.00
#
_symmetry.space_group_name_H-M   'P 1'
#
loop_
_entity.id
_entity.type
_entity.pdbx_description
1 polymer ?
#
loop_
_entity_poly.entity_id
_entity_poly.type
_entity_poly.pdbx_seq_one_letter_code
_entity_poly.pdbx_strand_id
1 'polypeptide(L)'
;MASRCIFARYGIAATMIRFHRNDLPAEASFGEAAAIDTETLGLAVGRDRLCVVQISRGDGTADIVQIAAGQTSAPNLERLLADSAIVKLFHYGRFDMAVMHHAFGVMAAPVYCTKIASKIARTYTDRHGLKDLTRELMNVEISKQQQSSDWGAETLSEAQLAYAASDVLHLHALREKLNAMLKREGRDGLARAAFAYLPDRVRLDLSGFEAMDIFSHDYP
;
A
#
# COMPACT_ATOMS: atom_id res chain seq x y z
N MET A 1 -1.37 -0.10 -25.40
CA MET A 1 -1.44 1.37 -25.15
C MET A 1 -0.10 1.83 -24.60
N ALA A 2 0.44 2.95 -25.05
CA ALA A 2 1.77 3.39 -24.65
C ALA A 2 1.77 3.87 -23.21
N SER A 3 2.65 3.33 -22.36
CA SER A 3 2.92 3.83 -21.02
C SER A 3 3.56 5.22 -21.10
N ARG A 4 3.07 6.16 -20.30
CA ARG A 4 3.65 7.51 -20.24
C ARG A 4 4.65 7.57 -19.10
N CYS A 5 5.91 7.92 -19.38
CA CYS A 5 6.93 8.16 -18.37
C CYS A 5 6.92 9.64 -17.96
N ILE A 6 6.88 9.90 -16.66
CA ILE A 6 6.93 11.23 -16.05
C ILE A 6 8.09 11.25 -15.06
N PHE A 7 8.85 12.35 -15.03
CA PHE A 7 9.91 12.53 -14.05
C PHE A 7 9.45 13.55 -13.01
N ALA A 8 9.33 13.10 -11.76
CA ALA A 8 9.08 13.97 -10.62
C ALA A 8 10.35 14.10 -9.76
N ARG A 9 10.58 15.27 -9.16
CA ARG A 9 11.70 15.47 -8.23
C ARG A 9 11.19 15.40 -6.80
N TYR A 10 11.65 14.38 -6.06
CA TYR A 10 11.48 14.29 -4.62
C TYR A 10 12.85 14.40 -3.95
N GLY A 11 13.13 15.54 -3.31
CA GLY A 11 14.44 15.80 -2.74
C GLY A 11 15.53 15.88 -3.83
N ILE A 12 16.60 15.06 -3.71
CA ILE A 12 17.79 15.13 -4.57
C ILE A 12 17.69 14.16 -5.78
N ALA A 13 16.82 13.16 -5.74
CA ALA A 13 16.72 12.15 -6.80
C ALA A 13 15.49 12.37 -7.70
N ALA A 14 15.69 12.22 -9.02
CA ALA A 14 14.59 12.17 -9.97
C ALA A 14 13.91 10.80 -9.88
N THR A 15 12.60 10.79 -9.61
CA THR A 15 11.79 9.58 -9.60
C THR A 15 11.17 9.38 -10.97
N MET A 16 11.30 8.17 -11.52
CA MET A 16 10.60 7.78 -12.74
C MET A 16 9.23 7.23 -12.39
N ILE A 17 8.18 7.88 -12.85
CA ILE A 17 6.79 7.44 -12.72
C ILE A 17 6.33 6.91 -14.06
N ARG A 18 5.87 5.65 -14.09
CA ARG A 18 5.24 5.01 -15.24
C ARG A 18 3.75 4.96 -15.01
N PHE A 19 2.99 5.59 -15.89
CA PHE A 19 1.54 5.63 -15.82
C PHE A 19 0.92 4.60 -16.77
N HIS A 20 -0.01 3.82 -16.24
CA HIS A 20 -0.73 2.77 -16.96
C HIS A 20 -2.24 2.95 -16.78
N ARG A 21 -3.02 2.47 -17.74
CA ARG A 21 -4.48 2.41 -17.65
C ARG A 21 -4.93 0.97 -17.54
N ASN A 22 -5.80 0.72 -16.59
CA ASN A 22 -6.53 -0.52 -16.32
C ASN A 22 -5.69 -1.69 -15.77
N ASP A 23 -4.44 -1.85 -16.14
CA ASP A 23 -3.59 -2.95 -15.67
C ASP A 23 -2.10 -2.62 -15.78
N LEU A 24 -1.28 -3.41 -15.10
CA LEU A 24 0.18 -3.41 -15.29
C LEU A 24 0.56 -3.99 -16.67
N PRO A 25 1.71 -3.60 -17.24
CA PRO A 25 2.29 -4.33 -18.36
C PRO A 25 2.56 -5.80 -18.00
N ALA A 26 2.42 -6.69 -18.98
CA ALA A 26 2.62 -8.13 -18.77
C ALA A 26 4.07 -8.48 -18.34
N GLU A 27 5.04 -7.67 -18.78
CA GLU A 27 6.46 -7.78 -18.46
C GLU A 27 6.87 -7.14 -17.11
N ALA A 28 5.93 -6.53 -16.38
CA ALA A 28 6.22 -5.91 -15.09
C ALA A 28 6.77 -6.94 -14.10
N SER A 29 7.90 -6.63 -13.46
CA SER A 29 8.59 -7.48 -12.50
C SER A 29 8.95 -6.68 -11.24
N PHE A 30 8.82 -7.31 -10.06
CA PHE A 30 8.95 -6.62 -8.77
C PHE A 30 9.95 -7.27 -7.82
N GLY A 31 10.72 -8.28 -8.27
CA GLY A 31 11.69 -8.97 -7.43
C GLY A 31 11.03 -9.68 -6.23
N GLU A 32 11.65 -9.64 -5.05
CA GLU A 32 11.16 -10.33 -3.84
C GLU A 32 10.07 -9.56 -3.08
N ALA A 33 9.88 -8.27 -3.39
CA ALA A 33 8.87 -7.44 -2.71
C ALA A 33 8.37 -6.31 -3.61
N ALA A 34 7.08 -5.99 -3.49
CA ALA A 34 6.41 -4.88 -4.15
C ALA A 34 5.72 -4.00 -3.10
N ALA A 35 6.08 -2.72 -3.03
CA ALA A 35 5.36 -1.74 -2.25
C ALA A 35 4.09 -1.35 -2.98
N ILE A 36 2.94 -1.37 -2.30
CA ILE A 36 1.62 -1.12 -2.90
C ILE A 36 0.83 -0.18 -1.99
N ASP A 37 0.08 0.71 -2.63
CA ASP A 37 -0.89 1.58 -1.97
C ASP A 37 -2.06 1.83 -2.94
N THR A 38 -3.19 2.38 -2.46
CA THR A 38 -4.39 2.59 -3.27
C THR A 38 -5.03 3.95 -3.03
N GLU A 39 -5.65 4.49 -4.09
CA GLU A 39 -6.51 5.66 -4.00
C GLU A 39 -7.94 5.30 -4.42
N THR A 40 -8.91 5.84 -3.71
CA THR A 40 -10.32 5.56 -3.85
C THR A 40 -11.16 6.83 -3.87
N LEU A 41 -12.45 6.73 -4.21
CA LEU A 41 -13.40 7.88 -4.11
C LEU A 41 -13.77 8.24 -2.66
N GLY A 42 -13.42 7.40 -1.69
CA GLY A 42 -13.70 7.58 -0.27
C GLY A 42 -13.27 6.36 0.54
N LEU A 43 -13.71 6.25 1.78
CA LEU A 43 -13.20 5.24 2.72
C LEU A 43 -14.14 4.06 2.99
N ALA A 44 -15.31 4.02 2.35
CA ALA A 44 -16.26 2.92 2.54
C ALA A 44 -16.08 1.87 1.44
N VAL A 45 -15.44 0.74 1.78
CA VAL A 45 -15.28 -0.40 0.88
C VAL A 45 -16.65 -0.88 0.40
N GLY A 46 -16.80 -1.12 -0.90
CA GLY A 46 -18.06 -1.53 -1.53
C GLY A 46 -18.94 -0.36 -2.03
N ARG A 47 -18.83 0.83 -1.42
CA ARG A 47 -19.47 2.05 -1.94
C ARG A 47 -18.49 2.88 -2.79
N ASP A 48 -17.29 3.07 -2.27
CA ASP A 48 -16.28 3.96 -2.84
C ASP A 48 -15.29 3.14 -3.66
N ARG A 49 -15.33 3.31 -4.99
CA ARG A 49 -14.55 2.47 -5.91
C ARG A 49 -13.05 2.70 -5.79
N LEU A 50 -12.29 1.66 -6.10
CA LEU A 50 -10.87 1.75 -6.39
C LEU A 50 -10.64 2.61 -7.65
N CYS A 51 -9.72 3.56 -7.57
CA CYS A 51 -9.38 4.48 -8.66
C CYS A 51 -7.96 4.33 -9.17
N VAL A 52 -7.01 4.13 -8.24
CA VAL A 52 -5.58 4.03 -8.57
C VAL A 52 -4.94 2.97 -7.69
N VAL A 53 -4.01 2.20 -8.28
CA VAL A 53 -3.07 1.35 -7.56
C VAL A 53 -1.67 1.81 -7.91
N GLN A 54 -0.90 2.20 -6.93
CA GLN A 54 0.50 2.55 -7.08
C GLN A 54 1.40 1.44 -6.56
N ILE A 55 2.46 1.15 -7.32
CA ILE A 55 3.39 0.07 -7.03
C ILE A 55 4.83 0.55 -7.19
N SER A 56 5.72 0.17 -6.25
CA SER A 56 7.16 0.38 -6.39
C SER A 56 7.93 -0.91 -6.09
N ARG A 57 9.00 -1.12 -6.85
CA ARG A 57 9.93 -2.24 -6.65
C ARG A 57 11.13 -1.89 -5.77
N GLY A 58 11.17 -0.66 -5.21
CA GLY A 58 12.24 -0.20 -4.32
C GLY A 58 13.48 0.34 -5.02
N ASP A 59 13.44 0.52 -6.33
CA ASP A 59 14.53 1.01 -7.18
C ASP A 59 14.45 2.53 -7.47
N GLY A 60 13.59 3.26 -6.75
CA GLY A 60 13.31 4.69 -6.98
C GLY A 60 12.30 4.95 -8.10
N THR A 61 11.65 3.90 -8.62
CA THR A 61 10.59 4.03 -9.63
C THR A 61 9.22 3.67 -9.05
N ALA A 62 8.15 4.20 -9.64
CA ALA A 62 6.77 3.83 -9.33
C ALA A 62 5.96 3.58 -10.59
N ASP A 63 5.14 2.53 -10.55
CA ASP A 63 4.10 2.22 -11.53
C ASP A 63 2.75 2.68 -10.96
N ILE A 64 2.02 3.52 -11.67
CA ILE A 64 0.70 4.04 -11.27
C ILE A 64 -0.33 3.48 -12.25
N VAL A 65 -1.24 2.67 -11.74
CA VAL A 65 -2.31 2.04 -12.54
C VAL A 65 -3.63 2.73 -12.23
N GLN A 66 -4.18 3.45 -13.20
CA GLN A 66 -5.52 4.03 -13.10
C GLN A 66 -6.57 2.98 -13.47
N ILE A 67 -7.49 2.70 -12.56
CA ILE A 67 -8.57 1.72 -12.72
C ILE A 67 -9.83 2.41 -13.23
N ALA A 68 -10.38 1.92 -14.34
CA ALA A 68 -11.60 2.48 -14.90
C ALA A 68 -12.83 2.21 -14.01
N ALA A 69 -13.84 3.08 -14.09
CA ALA A 69 -15.12 2.85 -13.41
C ALA A 69 -15.78 1.57 -13.93
N GLY A 70 -16.22 0.70 -12.99
CA GLY A 70 -16.84 -0.58 -13.32
C GLY A 70 -15.87 -1.69 -13.76
N GLN A 71 -14.57 -1.45 -13.74
CA GLN A 71 -13.58 -2.48 -14.02
C GLN A 71 -13.51 -3.49 -12.87
N THR A 72 -13.59 -4.79 -13.19
CA THR A 72 -13.61 -5.90 -12.24
C THR A 72 -12.42 -6.87 -12.41
N SER A 73 -11.51 -6.60 -13.34
CA SER A 73 -10.32 -7.44 -13.56
C SER A 73 -9.13 -6.62 -14.05
N ALA A 74 -7.95 -6.96 -13.51
CA ALA A 74 -6.63 -6.46 -13.90
C ALA A 74 -5.64 -7.64 -13.80
N PRO A 75 -5.57 -8.54 -14.80
CA PRO A 75 -4.91 -9.84 -14.70
C PRO A 75 -3.43 -9.80 -14.27
N ASN A 76 -2.68 -8.77 -14.69
CA ASN A 76 -1.27 -8.65 -14.33
C ASN A 76 -1.12 -8.15 -12.88
N LEU A 77 -1.98 -7.23 -12.44
CA LEU A 77 -2.04 -6.78 -11.06
C LEU A 77 -2.53 -7.92 -10.14
N GLU A 78 -3.58 -8.66 -10.54
CA GLU A 78 -4.10 -9.83 -9.82
C GLU A 78 -3.01 -10.90 -9.65
N ARG A 79 -2.22 -11.16 -10.70
CA ARG A 79 -1.07 -12.08 -10.64
C ARG A 79 -0.03 -11.62 -9.62
N LEU A 80 0.31 -10.31 -9.60
CA LEU A 80 1.22 -9.76 -8.59
C LEU A 80 0.66 -9.96 -7.17
N LEU A 81 -0.61 -9.66 -6.94
CA LEU A 81 -1.24 -9.78 -5.62
C LEU A 81 -1.24 -11.23 -5.11
N ALA A 82 -1.49 -12.19 -6.00
CA ALA A 82 -1.55 -13.61 -5.67
C ALA A 82 -0.17 -14.31 -5.59
N ASP A 83 0.90 -13.70 -6.13
CA ASP A 83 2.22 -14.34 -6.18
C ASP A 83 2.81 -14.54 -4.78
N SER A 84 2.91 -15.80 -4.36
CA SER A 84 3.44 -16.17 -3.04
C SER A 84 4.95 -15.94 -2.89
N ALA A 85 5.70 -15.75 -3.98
CA ALA A 85 7.12 -15.44 -3.95
C ALA A 85 7.41 -13.95 -3.69
N ILE A 86 6.42 -13.07 -3.92
CA ILE A 86 6.56 -11.62 -3.78
C ILE A 86 5.84 -11.14 -2.52
N VAL A 87 6.55 -10.51 -1.59
CA VAL A 87 5.94 -9.88 -0.41
C VAL A 87 5.33 -8.54 -0.80
N LYS A 88 4.03 -8.35 -0.58
CA LYS A 88 3.36 -7.06 -0.78
C LYS A 88 3.54 -6.18 0.45
N LEU A 89 4.23 -5.04 0.27
CA LEU A 89 4.52 -4.07 1.32
C LEU A 89 3.45 -2.98 1.31
N PHE A 90 2.79 -2.77 2.44
CA PHE A 90 1.77 -1.73 2.62
C PHE A 90 2.11 -0.80 3.78
N HIS A 91 1.48 0.38 3.75
CA HIS A 91 1.32 1.19 4.95
C HIS A 91 -0.16 1.30 5.33
N TYR A 92 -0.61 0.60 6.38
CA TYR A 92 -2.01 0.41 6.74
C TYR A 92 -2.79 -0.49 5.76
N GLY A 93 -2.13 -1.52 5.23
CA GLY A 93 -2.62 -2.39 4.16
C GLY A 93 -3.97 -3.09 4.38
N ARG A 94 -4.55 -3.03 5.59
CA ARG A 94 -5.89 -3.55 5.89
C ARG A 94 -6.94 -2.93 4.95
N PHE A 95 -6.86 -1.63 4.70
CA PHE A 95 -7.76 -0.92 3.80
C PHE A 95 -7.49 -1.25 2.33
N ASP A 96 -6.24 -1.13 1.89
CA ASP A 96 -5.84 -1.39 0.49
C ASP A 96 -6.18 -2.81 0.04
N MET A 97 -5.90 -3.78 0.90
CA MET A 97 -6.21 -5.19 0.64
C MET A 97 -7.73 -5.42 0.52
N ALA A 98 -8.53 -4.76 1.38
CA ALA A 98 -10.00 -4.86 1.32
C ALA A 98 -10.55 -4.28 0.02
N VAL A 99 -10.07 -3.10 -0.38
CA VAL A 99 -10.48 -2.42 -1.61
C VAL A 99 -10.11 -3.22 -2.85
N MET A 100 -8.86 -3.71 -2.94
CA MET A 100 -8.42 -4.53 -4.07
C MET A 100 -9.13 -5.90 -4.11
N HIS A 101 -9.34 -6.52 -2.96
CA HIS A 101 -10.11 -7.77 -2.90
C HIS A 101 -11.58 -7.57 -3.32
N HIS A 102 -12.20 -6.46 -2.93
CA HIS A 102 -13.55 -6.12 -3.38
C HIS A 102 -13.61 -5.88 -4.89
N ALA A 103 -12.59 -5.21 -5.46
CA ALA A 103 -12.54 -4.87 -6.88
C ALA A 103 -12.24 -6.08 -7.79
N PHE A 104 -11.31 -6.96 -7.38
CA PHE A 104 -10.74 -8.00 -8.24
C PHE A 104 -10.91 -9.42 -7.72
N GLY A 105 -11.45 -9.62 -6.52
CA GLY A 105 -11.63 -10.95 -5.92
C GLY A 105 -10.34 -11.61 -5.43
N VAL A 106 -9.18 -10.95 -5.53
CA VAL A 106 -7.87 -11.50 -5.17
C VAL A 106 -7.39 -10.92 -3.84
N MET A 107 -7.06 -11.79 -2.89
CA MET A 107 -6.46 -11.38 -1.61
C MET A 107 -4.94 -11.34 -1.72
N ALA A 108 -4.34 -10.18 -1.43
CA ALA A 108 -2.90 -10.03 -1.42
C ALA A 108 -2.26 -10.90 -0.32
N ALA A 109 -1.29 -11.76 -0.69
CA ALA A 109 -0.50 -12.58 0.23
C ALA A 109 0.79 -13.06 -0.47
N PRO A 110 1.94 -13.20 0.25
CA PRO A 110 2.20 -12.75 1.62
C PRO A 110 2.28 -11.21 1.72
N VAL A 111 2.07 -10.69 2.91
CA VAL A 111 2.05 -9.24 3.14
C VAL A 111 2.98 -8.80 4.27
N TYR A 112 3.42 -7.54 4.22
CA TYR A 112 4.10 -6.83 5.27
C TYR A 112 3.46 -5.45 5.43
N CYS A 113 3.12 -5.05 6.65
CA CYS A 113 2.53 -3.74 6.91
C CYS A 113 3.44 -2.88 7.79
N THR A 114 4.00 -1.81 7.24
CA THR A 114 4.92 -0.91 7.96
C THR A 114 4.26 -0.22 9.15
N LYS A 115 2.95 0.06 9.11
CA LYS A 115 2.21 0.63 10.25
C LYS A 115 2.07 -0.38 11.39
N ILE A 116 1.79 -1.66 11.10
CA ILE A 116 1.76 -2.73 12.10
C ILE A 116 3.16 -2.95 12.68
N ALA A 117 4.18 -3.06 11.83
CA ALA A 117 5.58 -3.17 12.26
C ALA A 117 5.97 -2.02 13.18
N SER A 118 5.61 -0.78 12.82
CA SER A 118 5.87 0.40 13.64
C SER A 118 5.18 0.34 14.99
N LYS A 119 3.90 -0.05 15.05
CA LYS A 119 3.17 -0.18 16.32
C LYS A 119 3.80 -1.22 17.25
N ILE A 120 4.28 -2.34 16.70
CA ILE A 120 4.91 -3.40 17.49
C ILE A 120 6.32 -3.01 17.93
N ALA A 121 7.12 -2.34 17.07
CA ALA A 121 8.49 -1.96 17.37
C ALA A 121 8.61 -0.68 18.20
N ARG A 122 7.72 0.32 17.99
CA ARG A 122 7.85 1.68 18.51
C ARG A 122 6.77 1.99 19.55
N THR A 123 6.75 1.25 20.64
CA THR A 123 5.76 1.39 21.72
C THR A 123 5.89 2.68 22.55
N TYR A 124 6.89 3.49 22.30
CA TYR A 124 7.16 4.76 22.97
C TYR A 124 6.46 5.98 22.31
N THR A 125 5.67 5.75 21.25
CA THR A 125 5.01 6.83 20.50
C THR A 125 3.73 6.34 19.83
N ASP A 126 2.77 7.26 19.61
CA ASP A 126 1.55 7.02 18.84
C ASP A 126 1.69 7.46 17.35
N ARG A 127 2.88 7.94 16.96
CA ARG A 127 3.16 8.46 15.61
C ARG A 127 3.56 7.33 14.67
N HIS A 128 2.56 6.64 14.10
CA HIS A 128 2.74 5.51 13.20
C HIS A 128 2.26 5.82 11.76
N GLY A 129 1.97 7.08 11.44
CA GLY A 129 1.64 7.52 10.09
C GLY A 129 2.85 7.49 9.14
N LEU A 130 2.62 7.31 7.83
CA LEU A 130 3.70 7.21 6.85
C LEU A 130 4.61 8.46 6.89
N LYS A 131 4.01 9.65 6.93
CA LYS A 131 4.76 10.92 7.06
C LYS A 131 5.64 10.98 8.32
N ASP A 132 5.15 10.48 9.45
CA ASP A 132 5.95 10.45 10.68
C ASP A 132 7.10 9.46 10.58
N LEU A 133 6.83 8.28 10.00
CA LEU A 133 7.85 7.25 9.81
C LEU A 133 8.97 7.70 8.86
N THR A 134 8.61 8.29 7.71
CA THR A 134 9.61 8.76 6.75
C THR A 134 10.45 9.89 7.35
N ARG A 135 9.82 10.83 8.06
CA ARG A 135 10.54 11.92 8.73
C ARG A 135 11.47 11.39 9.83
N GLU A 136 10.97 10.56 10.73
CA GLU A 136 11.72 10.15 11.91
C GLU A 136 12.79 9.10 11.62
N LEU A 137 12.50 8.14 10.72
CA LEU A 137 13.42 7.04 10.43
C LEU A 137 14.32 7.28 9.23
N MET A 138 13.94 8.20 8.33
CA MET A 138 14.64 8.42 7.06
C MET A 138 15.05 9.86 6.83
N ASN A 139 14.58 10.81 7.65
CA ASN A 139 14.73 12.25 7.44
C ASN A 139 14.18 12.71 6.08
N VAL A 140 13.04 12.13 5.67
CA VAL A 140 12.34 12.45 4.41
C VAL A 140 10.96 13.02 4.73
N GLU A 141 10.67 14.20 4.20
CA GLU A 141 9.34 14.82 4.28
C GLU A 141 8.50 14.42 3.06
N ILE A 142 7.30 13.90 3.30
CA ILE A 142 6.30 13.62 2.26
C ILE A 142 5.10 14.57 2.39
N SER A 143 4.52 14.97 1.25
CA SER A 143 3.37 15.87 1.21
C SER A 143 2.07 15.09 1.41
N LYS A 144 1.04 15.72 1.97
CA LYS A 144 -0.34 15.20 2.04
C LYS A 144 -1.33 16.00 1.18
N GLN A 145 -0.84 16.91 0.35
CA GLN A 145 -1.68 17.90 -0.34
C GLN A 145 -2.71 17.28 -1.30
N GLN A 146 -2.43 16.11 -1.87
CA GLN A 146 -3.32 15.46 -2.83
C GLN A 146 -4.19 14.34 -2.21
N GLN A 147 -4.09 14.08 -0.92
CA GLN A 147 -4.81 12.99 -0.23
C GLN A 147 -6.33 13.03 -0.45
N SER A 148 -6.92 14.23 -0.55
CA SER A 148 -8.36 14.44 -0.73
C SER A 148 -8.70 14.92 -2.15
N SER A 149 -7.87 14.65 -3.15
CA SER A 149 -8.13 15.04 -4.53
C SER A 149 -9.12 14.08 -5.22
N ASP A 150 -9.69 14.52 -6.34
CA ASP A 150 -10.57 13.66 -7.15
C ASP A 150 -9.75 12.59 -7.89
N TRP A 151 -9.63 11.42 -7.27
CA TRP A 151 -8.96 10.25 -7.83
C TRP A 151 -9.79 9.57 -8.93
N GLY A 152 -11.10 9.87 -8.99
CA GLY A 152 -12.00 9.38 -10.03
C GLY A 152 -11.97 10.15 -11.34
N ALA A 153 -11.22 11.25 -11.42
CA ALA A 153 -11.07 12.05 -12.63
C ALA A 153 -10.56 11.22 -13.82
N GLU A 154 -11.02 11.53 -15.01
CA GLU A 154 -10.59 10.85 -16.23
C GLU A 154 -9.08 10.99 -16.49
N THR A 155 -8.52 12.13 -16.12
CA THR A 155 -7.08 12.41 -16.26
C THR A 155 -6.53 12.87 -14.91
N LEU A 156 -5.52 12.18 -14.42
CA LEU A 156 -4.80 12.56 -13.22
C LEU A 156 -3.75 13.64 -13.52
N SER A 157 -3.65 14.63 -12.67
CA SER A 157 -2.62 15.68 -12.75
C SER A 157 -1.23 15.12 -12.38
N GLU A 158 -0.18 15.81 -12.81
CA GLU A 158 1.20 15.45 -12.42
C GLU A 158 1.40 15.51 -10.90
N ALA A 159 0.71 16.43 -10.20
CA ALA A 159 0.74 16.52 -8.76
C ALA A 159 0.11 15.29 -8.07
N GLN A 160 -0.99 14.76 -8.61
CA GLN A 160 -1.60 13.52 -8.12
C GLN A 160 -0.68 12.32 -8.37
N LEU A 161 -0.12 12.18 -9.58
CA LEU A 161 0.80 11.10 -9.91
C LEU A 161 2.06 11.12 -9.03
N ALA A 162 2.59 12.31 -8.78
CA ALA A 162 3.71 12.51 -7.90
C ALA A 162 3.37 12.13 -6.45
N TYR A 163 2.21 12.54 -5.95
CA TYR A 163 1.73 12.18 -4.61
C TYR A 163 1.59 10.65 -4.47
N ALA A 164 0.85 10.00 -5.37
CA ALA A 164 0.64 8.55 -5.37
C ALA A 164 1.98 7.77 -5.40
N ALA A 165 2.95 8.23 -6.18
CA ALA A 165 4.28 7.64 -6.19
C ALA A 165 4.97 7.76 -4.83
N SER A 166 4.82 8.90 -4.11
CA SER A 166 5.48 9.13 -2.82
C SER A 166 5.05 8.14 -1.74
N ASP A 167 3.82 7.63 -1.79
CA ASP A 167 3.29 6.74 -0.77
C ASP A 167 3.89 5.32 -0.83
N VAL A 168 4.48 4.93 -1.97
CA VAL A 168 5.11 3.61 -2.15
C VAL A 168 6.64 3.62 -2.20
N LEU A 169 7.27 4.75 -2.59
CA LEU A 169 8.73 4.81 -2.82
C LEU A 169 9.58 4.51 -1.59
N HIS A 170 9.05 4.73 -0.39
CA HIS A 170 9.81 4.64 0.85
C HIS A 170 9.57 3.34 1.63
N LEU A 171 8.61 2.49 1.23
CA LEU A 171 8.18 1.34 2.03
C LEU A 171 9.26 0.26 2.15
N HIS A 172 10.10 0.06 1.12
CA HIS A 172 11.21 -0.88 1.17
C HIS A 172 12.25 -0.48 2.24
N ALA A 173 12.71 0.76 2.21
CA ALA A 173 13.67 1.26 3.18
C ALA A 173 13.08 1.32 4.61
N LEU A 174 11.79 1.66 4.75
CA LEU A 174 11.09 1.60 6.03
C LEU A 174 11.02 0.16 6.57
N ARG A 175 10.74 -0.83 5.71
CA ARG A 175 10.75 -2.26 6.08
C ARG A 175 12.08 -2.66 6.69
N GLU A 176 13.20 -2.31 6.08
CA GLU A 176 14.54 -2.63 6.59
C GLU A 176 14.78 -2.05 7.99
N LYS A 177 14.48 -0.75 8.16
CA LYS A 177 14.64 -0.07 9.45
C LYS A 177 13.73 -0.66 10.53
N LEU A 178 12.46 -0.91 10.20
CA LEU A 178 11.50 -1.50 11.15
C LEU A 178 11.86 -2.94 11.49
N ASN A 179 12.37 -3.74 10.55
CA ASN A 179 12.84 -5.09 10.83
C ASN A 179 14.03 -5.10 11.82
N ALA A 180 14.98 -4.16 11.65
CA ALA A 180 16.08 -4.01 12.59
C ALA A 180 15.57 -3.66 14.01
N MET A 181 14.57 -2.77 14.11
CA MET A 181 13.96 -2.43 15.40
C MET A 181 13.19 -3.61 16.00
N LEU A 182 12.35 -4.31 15.21
CA LEU A 182 11.61 -5.50 15.66
C LEU A 182 12.54 -6.59 16.19
N LYS A 183 13.65 -6.84 15.48
CA LYS A 183 14.66 -7.81 15.92
C LYS A 183 15.34 -7.38 17.24
N ARG A 184 15.71 -6.11 17.35
CA ARG A 184 16.31 -5.56 18.59
C ARG A 184 15.38 -5.72 19.78
N GLU A 185 14.06 -5.50 19.58
CA GLU A 185 13.03 -5.62 20.63
C GLU A 185 12.57 -7.08 20.87
N GLY A 186 13.09 -8.07 20.12
CA GLY A 186 12.64 -9.47 20.19
C GLY A 186 11.19 -9.69 19.75
N ARG A 187 10.64 -8.80 18.91
CA ARG A 187 9.20 -8.80 18.53
C ARG A 187 8.95 -9.17 17.06
N ASP A 188 9.97 -9.59 16.34
CA ASP A 188 9.85 -9.97 14.91
C ASP A 188 8.91 -11.17 14.70
N GLY A 189 8.87 -12.13 15.64
CA GLY A 189 7.91 -13.24 15.63
C GLY A 189 6.46 -12.77 15.72
N LEU A 190 6.16 -11.81 16.63
CA LEU A 190 4.83 -11.23 16.78
C LEU A 190 4.41 -10.46 15.50
N ALA A 191 5.34 -9.71 14.92
CA ALA A 191 5.07 -8.99 13.69
C ALA A 191 4.75 -9.93 12.53
N ARG A 192 5.52 -11.03 12.35
CA ARG A 192 5.24 -12.06 11.34
C ARG A 192 3.86 -12.68 11.53
N ALA A 193 3.47 -13.02 12.76
CA ALA A 193 2.14 -13.56 13.04
C ALA A 193 1.02 -12.56 12.69
N ALA A 194 1.20 -11.28 13.01
CA ALA A 194 0.25 -10.23 12.67
C ALA A 194 0.13 -10.03 11.13
N PHE A 195 1.24 -10.12 10.39
CA PHE A 195 1.21 -10.04 8.92
C PHE A 195 0.52 -11.27 8.31
N ALA A 196 0.79 -12.46 8.85
CA ALA A 196 0.13 -13.69 8.38
C ALA A 196 -1.39 -13.68 8.61
N TYR A 197 -1.84 -13.06 9.71
CA TYR A 197 -3.27 -12.93 10.03
C TYR A 197 -3.96 -11.79 9.27
N LEU A 198 -3.23 -10.82 8.71
CA LEU A 198 -3.83 -9.64 8.08
C LEU A 198 -4.82 -9.97 6.95
N PRO A 199 -4.58 -10.96 6.06
CA PRO A 199 -5.58 -11.37 5.07
C PRO A 199 -6.89 -11.87 5.70
N ASP A 200 -6.83 -12.60 6.80
CA ASP A 200 -8.03 -13.07 7.50
C ASP A 200 -8.73 -11.93 8.24
N ARG A 201 -7.98 -10.99 8.81
CA ARG A 201 -8.56 -9.76 9.36
C ARG A 201 -9.34 -8.97 8.31
N VAL A 202 -8.81 -8.87 7.09
CA VAL A 202 -9.51 -8.21 5.97
C VAL A 202 -10.79 -8.95 5.61
N ARG A 203 -10.79 -10.29 5.58
CA ARG A 203 -12.01 -11.08 5.36
C ARG A 203 -13.06 -10.84 6.43
N LEU A 204 -12.63 -10.74 7.70
CA LEU A 204 -13.55 -10.39 8.81
C LEU A 204 -14.16 -9.00 8.59
N ASP A 205 -13.36 -8.00 8.20
CA ASP A 205 -13.87 -6.65 7.91
C ASP A 205 -14.95 -6.66 6.84
N LEU A 206 -14.67 -7.33 5.72
CA LEU A 206 -15.61 -7.47 4.60
C LEU A 206 -16.87 -8.28 4.95
N SER A 207 -16.81 -9.08 6.03
CA SER A 207 -17.92 -9.84 6.56
C SER A 207 -18.71 -9.10 7.65
N GLY A 208 -18.41 -7.80 7.89
CA GLY A 208 -19.12 -6.97 8.85
C GLY A 208 -18.53 -6.93 10.27
N PHE A 209 -17.34 -7.49 10.48
CA PHE A 209 -16.65 -7.48 11.79
C PHE A 209 -15.60 -6.37 11.91
N GLU A 210 -15.67 -5.31 11.10
CA GLU A 210 -14.63 -4.27 11.05
C GLU A 210 -14.46 -3.52 12.38
N ALA A 211 -15.57 -3.25 13.09
CA ALA A 211 -15.59 -2.54 14.36
C ALA A 211 -15.44 -3.46 15.58
N MET A 212 -15.48 -4.78 15.36
CA MET A 212 -15.44 -5.77 16.44
C MET A 212 -14.03 -6.32 16.62
N ASP A 213 -13.57 -6.31 17.87
CA ASP A 213 -12.43 -7.14 18.26
C ASP A 213 -12.94 -8.52 18.67
N ILE A 214 -12.85 -9.50 17.77
CA ILE A 214 -13.32 -10.88 18.00
C ILE A 214 -12.56 -11.61 19.12
N PHE A 215 -11.46 -11.05 19.60
CA PHE A 215 -10.66 -11.58 20.73
C PHE A 215 -10.94 -10.85 22.04
N SER A 216 -11.75 -9.78 22.00
CA SER A 216 -12.14 -9.08 23.22
C SER A 216 -13.12 -9.93 24.04
N HIS A 217 -13.03 -9.82 25.35
CA HIS A 217 -14.05 -10.34 26.23
C HIS A 217 -15.15 -9.27 26.41
N ASP A 218 -16.32 -9.54 25.82
CA ASP A 218 -17.48 -8.67 26.01
C ASP A 218 -18.01 -8.84 27.43
N TYR A 219 -17.89 -7.78 28.24
CA TYR A 219 -18.60 -7.74 29.51
C TYR A 219 -20.07 -7.35 29.22
N PRO A 220 -21.03 -8.05 29.81
CA PRO A 220 -22.43 -7.70 29.71
C PRO A 220 -22.74 -6.34 30.34
#